data_ef046ceefab8c54f1bb701acf4532585
#
_entry.id   ef046ceefab8c54f1bb701acf4532585
#
_cell.length_a   1.000
_cell.length_b   1.000
_cell.length_c   1.000
_cell.angle_alpha   90.00
_cell.angle_beta   90.00
_cell.angle_gamma   90.00
#
_symmetry.space_group_name_H-M   'P 1'
#
loop_
_entity.id
_entity.type
_entity.pdbx_description
1 polymer ?
#
loop_
_entity_poly.entity_id
_entity_poly.type
_entity_poly.pdbx_seq_one_letter_code
_entity_poly.pdbx_strand_id
1 'polypeptide(L)'
;MVKDLLEERARELGLLFAWAPLDLPQEAEARHRAWLEAGRHGGMAYLEAPERFHPRKRFPWAKSALLLFAPYAYPDPGTPPGGLRVGRVARYAWTRDYHLVLGEALKALEETARGLGLKAKGYVDHGPLPERTLAALSGAGWIGKSGYFLSQAFGVHAFIGVLPPPLEAQAAPLPP
;
A
#
# COMPACT_ATOMS: atom_id res chain seq x y z
N MET A 1 -20.16 10.92 -3.93
CA MET A 1 -19.99 12.33 -3.44
C MET A 1 -18.68 12.51 -2.67
N VAL A 2 -18.56 12.25 -1.37
CA VAL A 2 -17.30 12.46 -0.63
C VAL A 2 -16.20 11.47 -1.04
N LYS A 3 -16.56 10.21 -1.25
CA LYS A 3 -15.67 9.17 -1.74
C LYS A 3 -15.10 9.55 -3.11
N ASP A 4 -15.94 10.03 -4.01
CA ASP A 4 -15.56 10.39 -5.39
C ASP A 4 -14.51 11.52 -5.43
N LEU A 5 -14.56 12.46 -4.47
CA LEU A 5 -13.56 13.53 -4.37
C LEU A 5 -12.17 13.02 -3.98
N LEU A 6 -12.09 12.01 -3.11
CA LEU A 6 -10.80 11.36 -2.78
C LEU A 6 -10.28 10.55 -3.97
N GLU A 7 -11.16 9.87 -4.70
CA GLU A 7 -10.81 9.13 -5.91
C GLU A 7 -10.34 10.05 -7.04
N GLU A 8 -11.04 11.17 -7.25
CA GLU A 8 -10.64 12.19 -8.22
C GLU A 8 -9.28 12.77 -7.86
N ARG A 9 -9.07 13.09 -6.58
CA ARG A 9 -7.77 13.57 -6.12
C ARG A 9 -6.65 12.54 -6.35
N ALA A 10 -6.90 11.27 -6.13
CA ALA A 10 -5.92 10.20 -6.41
C ALA A 10 -5.59 10.14 -7.92
N ARG A 11 -6.60 10.26 -8.80
CA ARG A 11 -6.40 10.33 -10.28
C ARG A 11 -5.58 11.54 -10.69
N GLU A 12 -5.88 12.73 -10.15
CA GLU A 12 -5.11 13.96 -10.41
C GLU A 12 -3.63 13.81 -10.02
N LEU A 13 -3.35 13.05 -8.96
CA LEU A 13 -1.99 12.74 -8.52
C LEU A 13 -1.33 11.62 -9.35
N GLY A 14 -1.99 11.11 -10.38
CA GLY A 14 -1.47 10.06 -11.25
C GLY A 14 -1.39 8.68 -10.60
N LEU A 15 -2.17 8.42 -9.55
CA LEU A 15 -2.16 7.18 -8.80
C LEU A 15 -3.32 6.27 -9.22
N LEU A 16 -3.06 4.97 -9.28
CA LEU A 16 -4.10 3.96 -9.25
C LEU A 16 -4.59 3.80 -7.81
N PHE A 17 -5.85 3.47 -7.64
CA PHE A 17 -6.42 3.31 -6.30
C PHE A 17 -7.45 2.18 -6.24
N ALA A 18 -7.62 1.63 -5.05
CA ALA A 18 -8.68 0.67 -4.74
C ALA A 18 -9.13 0.81 -3.29
N TRP A 19 -10.32 0.32 -2.98
CA TRP A 19 -10.86 0.33 -1.63
C TRP A 19 -10.82 -1.08 -1.02
N ALA A 20 -10.48 -1.16 0.26
CA ALA A 20 -10.48 -2.41 1.01
C ALA A 20 -11.28 -2.28 2.32
N PRO A 21 -11.92 -3.37 2.79
CA PRO A 21 -12.40 -3.43 4.15
C PRO A 21 -11.22 -3.39 5.13
N LEU A 22 -11.46 -2.92 6.36
CA LEU A 22 -10.46 -2.95 7.44
C LEU A 22 -10.51 -4.24 8.27
N ASP A 23 -11.52 -5.07 8.08
CA ASP A 23 -11.65 -6.35 8.75
C ASP A 23 -10.79 -7.39 8.02
N LEU A 24 -9.74 -7.83 8.69
CA LEU A 24 -8.74 -8.73 8.10
C LEU A 24 -9.15 -10.19 8.32
N PRO A 25 -8.84 -11.11 7.38
CA PRO A 25 -9.10 -12.53 7.54
C PRO A 25 -8.33 -13.12 8.73
N GLN A 26 -8.99 -13.96 9.52
CA GLN A 26 -8.37 -14.65 10.66
C GLN A 26 -7.13 -15.47 10.25
N GLU A 27 -7.15 -16.06 9.05
CA GLU A 27 -6.04 -16.83 8.52
C GLU A 27 -4.79 -15.96 8.27
N ALA A 28 -4.97 -14.67 7.93
CA ALA A 28 -3.85 -13.75 7.75
C ALA A 28 -3.17 -13.46 9.08
N GLU A 29 -3.94 -13.23 10.15
CA GLU A 29 -3.43 -13.07 11.50
C GLU A 29 -2.76 -14.35 12.00
N ALA A 30 -3.39 -15.51 11.85
CA ALA A 30 -2.85 -16.80 12.29
C ALA A 30 -1.50 -17.11 11.62
N ARG A 31 -1.37 -16.88 10.31
CA ARG A 31 -0.10 -17.03 9.59
C ARG A 31 0.98 -16.10 10.09
N HIS A 32 0.64 -14.85 10.37
CA HIS A 32 1.60 -13.87 10.90
C HIS A 32 2.06 -14.26 12.30
N ARG A 33 1.15 -14.69 13.17
CA ARG A 33 1.46 -15.15 14.53
C ARG A 33 2.41 -16.36 14.50
N ALA A 34 2.11 -17.38 13.69
CA ALA A 34 2.98 -18.54 13.53
C ALA A 34 4.38 -18.16 12.98
N TRP A 35 4.45 -17.14 12.11
CA TRP A 35 5.70 -16.63 11.58
C TRP A 35 6.52 -15.90 12.66
N LEU A 36 5.88 -15.13 13.56
CA LEU A 36 6.51 -14.51 14.72
C LEU A 36 7.03 -15.55 15.73
N GLU A 37 6.18 -16.52 16.09
CA GLU A 37 6.52 -17.62 17.00
C GLU A 37 7.71 -18.44 16.52
N ALA A 38 7.86 -18.57 15.21
CA ALA A 38 9.02 -19.20 14.58
C ALA A 38 10.29 -18.29 14.55
N GLY A 39 10.25 -17.10 15.14
CA GLY A 39 11.37 -16.15 15.17
C GLY A 39 11.78 -15.55 13.83
N ARG A 40 10.93 -15.69 12.79
CA ARG A 40 11.27 -15.32 11.40
C ARG A 40 11.28 -13.81 11.16
N HIS A 41 10.82 -13.00 12.10
CA HIS A 41 10.84 -11.53 12.04
C HIS A 41 12.24 -10.92 12.25
N GLY A 42 13.27 -11.74 12.61
CA GLY A 42 14.66 -11.29 12.65
C GLY A 42 14.93 -10.13 13.61
N GLY A 43 14.18 -10.05 14.74
CA GLY A 43 14.30 -8.96 15.71
C GLY A 43 13.62 -7.65 15.32
N MET A 44 12.82 -7.64 14.26
CA MET A 44 12.01 -6.46 13.88
C MET A 44 10.79 -6.33 14.79
N ALA A 45 10.98 -5.80 16.00
CA ALA A 45 9.96 -5.73 17.06
C ALA A 45 8.66 -5.03 16.65
N TYR A 46 8.70 -4.08 15.71
CA TYR A 46 7.50 -3.40 15.20
C TYR A 46 6.51 -4.36 14.51
N LEU A 47 6.95 -5.55 14.08
CA LEU A 47 6.09 -6.59 13.49
C LEU A 47 5.28 -7.36 14.54
N GLU A 48 5.67 -7.25 15.82
CA GLU A 48 4.99 -7.91 16.93
C GLU A 48 3.74 -7.13 17.41
N ALA A 49 3.57 -5.89 16.93
CA ALA A 49 2.46 -5.03 17.33
C ALA A 49 1.09 -5.67 17.00
N PRO A 50 0.24 -5.96 18.00
CA PRO A 50 -1.01 -6.67 17.79
C PRO A 50 -2.02 -5.88 16.96
N GLU A 51 -1.93 -4.56 16.97
CA GLU A 51 -2.81 -3.67 16.20
C GLU A 51 -2.63 -3.82 14.69
N ARG A 52 -1.53 -4.43 14.24
CA ARG A 52 -1.25 -4.67 12.83
C ARG A 52 -2.35 -5.50 12.14
N PHE A 53 -2.94 -6.43 12.86
CA PHE A 53 -4.08 -7.23 12.38
C PHE A 53 -5.43 -6.80 12.97
N HIS A 54 -5.44 -5.73 13.73
CA HIS A 54 -6.64 -5.11 14.26
C HIS A 54 -6.69 -3.61 13.94
N PRO A 55 -6.76 -3.21 12.66
CA PRO A 55 -6.69 -1.80 12.26
C PRO A 55 -7.67 -0.89 12.98
N ARG A 56 -8.88 -1.40 13.30
CA ARG A 56 -9.91 -0.63 14.04
C ARG A 56 -9.51 -0.29 15.46
N LYS A 57 -8.61 -1.05 16.09
CA LYS A 57 -8.08 -0.68 17.42
C LYS A 57 -7.19 0.55 17.32
N ARG A 58 -6.37 0.65 16.28
CA ARG A 58 -5.49 1.78 16.03
C ARG A 58 -6.23 2.97 15.41
N PHE A 59 -7.21 2.69 14.56
CA PHE A 59 -7.98 3.69 13.80
C PHE A 59 -9.49 3.49 14.06
N PRO A 60 -9.99 3.76 15.28
CA PRO A 60 -11.39 3.49 15.62
C PRO A 60 -12.40 4.31 14.80
N TRP A 61 -11.94 5.38 14.18
CA TRP A 61 -12.76 6.20 13.28
C TRP A 61 -12.86 5.64 11.86
N ALA A 62 -11.87 4.82 11.43
CA ALA A 62 -11.81 4.37 10.05
C ALA A 62 -12.78 3.22 9.80
N LYS A 63 -13.39 3.23 8.63
CA LYS A 63 -14.37 2.23 8.19
C LYS A 63 -13.87 1.38 7.02
N SER A 64 -12.96 1.94 6.21
CA SER A 64 -12.31 1.27 5.09
C SER A 64 -10.88 1.77 4.93
N ALA A 65 -10.15 1.21 3.98
CA ALA A 65 -8.84 1.67 3.55
C ALA A 65 -8.87 2.05 2.07
N LEU A 66 -8.41 3.25 1.74
CA LEU A 66 -8.09 3.64 0.38
C LEU A 66 -6.64 3.24 0.11
N LEU A 67 -6.42 2.28 -0.80
CA LEU A 67 -5.13 1.85 -1.29
C LEU A 67 -4.74 2.72 -2.47
N LEU A 68 -3.48 3.14 -2.50
CA LEU A 68 -2.87 3.90 -3.58
C LEU A 68 -1.71 3.10 -4.15
N PHE A 69 -1.65 2.99 -5.46
CA PHE A 69 -0.59 2.27 -6.15
C PHE A 69 0.17 3.23 -7.05
N ALA A 70 1.50 3.28 -6.86
CA ALA A 70 2.41 4.04 -7.71
C ALA A 70 3.29 3.06 -8.51
N PRO A 71 2.95 2.75 -9.78
CA PRO A 71 3.73 1.85 -10.60
C PRO A 71 5.15 2.38 -10.87
N TYR A 72 6.16 1.47 -10.85
CA TYR A 72 7.56 1.79 -11.13
C TYR A 72 8.22 0.84 -12.14
N ALA A 73 7.46 0.27 -13.04
CA ALA A 73 7.96 -0.62 -14.10
C ALA A 73 8.66 0.17 -15.22
N TYR A 74 9.70 0.95 -14.87
CA TYR A 74 10.48 1.71 -15.85
C TYR A 74 11.19 0.80 -16.84
N PRO A 75 11.36 1.24 -18.11
CA PRO A 75 12.15 0.52 -19.10
C PRO A 75 13.59 0.30 -18.62
N ASP A 76 14.18 -0.82 -19.00
CA ASP A 76 15.60 -1.09 -18.73
C ASP A 76 16.44 -0.05 -19.46
N PRO A 77 17.36 0.66 -18.80
CA PRO A 77 18.23 1.67 -19.42
C PRO A 77 19.25 1.07 -20.41
N GLY A 78 19.28 -0.25 -20.57
CA GLY A 78 20.17 -0.96 -21.45
C GLY A 78 21.52 -1.29 -20.83
N THR A 79 22.43 -1.80 -21.67
CA THR A 79 23.80 -2.14 -21.27
C THR A 79 24.68 -0.89 -21.31
N PRO A 80 25.42 -0.57 -20.24
CA PRO A 80 26.34 0.57 -20.26
C PRO A 80 27.44 0.39 -21.29
N PRO A 81 28.11 1.48 -21.70
CA PRO A 81 29.21 1.42 -22.64
C PRO A 81 30.28 0.40 -22.25
N GLY A 82 30.86 -0.30 -23.25
CA GLY A 82 31.72 -1.46 -23.05
C GLY A 82 32.89 -1.22 -22.08
N GLY A 83 33.28 -2.25 -21.36
CA GLY A 83 34.43 -2.29 -20.47
C GLY A 83 34.18 -1.90 -19.01
N LEU A 84 33.03 -1.37 -18.67
CA LEU A 84 32.68 -1.04 -17.26
C LEU A 84 32.12 -2.29 -16.54
N ARG A 85 32.66 -2.58 -15.35
CA ARG A 85 32.06 -3.53 -14.42
C ARG A 85 30.91 -2.84 -13.71
N VAL A 86 29.68 -3.32 -13.91
CA VAL A 86 28.49 -2.73 -13.34
C VAL A 86 27.73 -3.75 -12.51
N GLY A 87 27.11 -3.30 -11.42
CA GLY A 87 26.12 -4.03 -10.66
C GLY A 87 24.70 -3.69 -11.13
N ARG A 88 23.72 -4.52 -10.75
CA ARG A 88 22.30 -4.22 -10.95
C ARG A 88 21.70 -3.64 -9.67
N VAL A 89 21.16 -2.44 -9.77
CA VAL A 89 20.34 -1.85 -8.72
C VAL A 89 18.89 -2.27 -8.93
N ALA A 90 18.19 -2.59 -7.85
CA ALA A 90 16.78 -2.95 -7.93
C ALA A 90 15.96 -1.79 -8.52
N ARG A 91 14.99 -2.13 -9.37
CA ARG A 91 14.23 -1.16 -10.18
C ARG A 91 13.51 -0.09 -9.34
N TYR A 92 13.04 -0.44 -8.16
CA TYR A 92 12.39 0.50 -7.25
C TYR A 92 13.30 1.67 -6.79
N ALA A 93 14.62 1.48 -6.86
CA ALA A 93 15.62 2.46 -6.43
C ALA A 93 16.19 3.31 -7.60
N TRP A 94 15.60 3.22 -8.81
CA TRP A 94 16.10 3.96 -9.98
C TRP A 94 15.66 5.42 -10.03
N THR A 95 14.70 5.81 -9.20
CA THR A 95 14.12 7.15 -9.21
C THR A 95 14.16 7.79 -7.83
N ARG A 96 13.50 8.93 -7.70
CA ARG A 96 13.31 9.63 -6.43
C ARG A 96 12.72 8.67 -5.39
N ASP A 97 13.13 8.83 -4.14
CA ASP A 97 12.63 8.03 -3.02
C ASP A 97 11.09 8.03 -2.99
N TYR A 98 10.51 6.84 -3.10
CA TYR A 98 9.06 6.66 -3.16
C TYR A 98 8.36 7.04 -1.84
N HIS A 99 9.06 7.02 -0.70
CA HIS A 99 8.50 7.50 0.56
C HIS A 99 8.17 8.99 0.47
N LEU A 100 9.02 9.77 -0.23
CA LEU A 100 8.75 11.19 -0.49
C LEU A 100 7.59 11.34 -1.47
N VAL A 101 7.62 10.63 -2.59
CA VAL A 101 6.60 10.74 -3.64
C VAL A 101 5.20 10.33 -3.13
N LEU A 102 5.07 9.14 -2.56
CA LEU A 102 3.80 8.69 -1.98
C LEU A 102 3.42 9.46 -0.72
N GLY A 103 4.41 9.88 0.08
CA GLY A 103 4.18 10.70 1.26
C GLY A 103 3.57 12.06 0.90
N GLU A 104 4.05 12.72 -0.14
CA GLU A 104 3.48 13.96 -0.68
C GLU A 104 2.04 13.75 -1.18
N ALA A 105 1.80 12.66 -1.91
CA ALA A 105 0.48 12.32 -2.42
C ALA A 105 -0.52 11.98 -1.29
N LEU A 106 -0.10 11.20 -0.31
CA LEU A 106 -0.92 10.90 0.87
C LEU A 106 -1.25 12.16 1.67
N LYS A 107 -0.28 13.06 1.83
CA LYS A 107 -0.49 14.35 2.49
C LYS A 107 -1.53 15.21 1.76
N ALA A 108 -1.48 15.26 0.43
CA ALA A 108 -2.48 15.97 -0.37
C ALA A 108 -3.89 15.35 -0.19
N LEU A 109 -3.99 14.03 -0.10
CA LEU A 109 -5.26 13.34 0.19
C LEU A 109 -5.73 13.57 1.64
N GLU A 110 -4.83 13.60 2.61
CA GLU A 110 -5.16 13.98 4.00
C GLU A 110 -5.72 15.41 4.07
N GLU A 111 -5.16 16.34 3.31
CA GLU A 111 -5.64 17.73 3.23
C GLU A 111 -7.02 17.80 2.57
N THR A 112 -7.24 17.05 1.50
CA THR A 112 -8.57 16.92 0.87
C THR A 112 -9.58 16.35 1.86
N ALA A 113 -9.25 15.26 2.55
CA ALA A 113 -10.12 14.66 3.58
C ALA A 113 -10.44 15.65 4.70
N ARG A 114 -9.45 16.38 5.18
CA ARG A 114 -9.61 17.43 6.21
C ARG A 114 -10.54 18.54 5.76
N GLY A 115 -10.40 19.01 4.51
CA GLY A 115 -11.31 20.01 3.92
C GLY A 115 -12.76 19.54 3.84
N LEU A 116 -12.98 18.21 3.80
CA LEU A 116 -14.30 17.57 3.84
C LEU A 116 -14.78 17.24 5.28
N GLY A 117 -14.05 17.67 6.31
CA GLY A 117 -14.36 17.37 7.71
C GLY A 117 -14.04 15.92 8.12
N LEU A 118 -13.24 15.20 7.34
CA LEU A 118 -12.90 13.79 7.60
C LEU A 118 -11.55 13.69 8.29
N LYS A 119 -11.44 12.71 9.22
CA LYS A 119 -10.18 12.30 9.81
C LYS A 119 -9.56 11.20 8.94
N ALA A 120 -8.34 11.44 8.45
CA ALA A 120 -7.58 10.44 7.70
C ALA A 120 -6.09 10.62 7.99
N LYS A 121 -5.32 9.53 7.93
CA LYS A 121 -3.86 9.54 8.08
C LYS A 121 -3.25 8.50 7.15
N GLY A 122 -2.38 8.97 6.24
CA GLY A 122 -1.71 8.14 5.25
C GLY A 122 -0.44 7.45 5.79
N TYR A 123 -0.13 6.29 5.23
CA TYR A 123 1.04 5.49 5.56
C TYR A 123 1.66 4.89 4.30
N VAL A 124 3.00 4.84 4.29
CA VAL A 124 3.83 4.11 3.32
C VAL A 124 4.83 3.30 4.13
N ASP A 125 4.84 1.98 4.00
CA ASP A 125 5.73 1.01 4.68
C ASP A 125 5.80 1.10 6.20
N HIS A 126 5.99 2.29 6.76
CA HIS A 126 6.18 2.52 8.21
C HIS A 126 4.88 2.51 9.02
N GLY A 127 3.76 2.14 8.39
CA GLY A 127 2.45 2.12 9.04
C GLY A 127 2.20 0.83 9.83
N PRO A 128 1.25 0.88 10.79
CA PRO A 128 0.79 -0.30 11.53
C PRO A 128 -0.23 -1.12 10.72
N LEU A 129 -0.26 -0.99 9.41
CA LEU A 129 -1.23 -1.63 8.53
C LEU A 129 -0.54 -2.70 7.66
N PRO A 130 -1.17 -3.85 7.41
CA PRO A 130 -0.64 -4.88 6.52
C PRO A 130 -1.01 -4.54 5.05
N GLU A 131 -0.28 -3.63 4.42
CA GLU A 131 -0.59 -3.02 3.12
C GLU A 131 -0.88 -4.06 2.05
N ARG A 132 -0.04 -5.11 1.93
CA ARG A 132 -0.23 -6.17 0.93
C ARG A 132 -1.50 -6.99 1.15
N THR A 133 -1.86 -7.24 2.41
CA THR A 133 -3.11 -7.94 2.74
C THR A 133 -4.31 -7.08 2.38
N LEU A 134 -4.29 -5.80 2.73
CA LEU A 134 -5.34 -4.86 2.36
C LEU A 134 -5.45 -4.72 0.84
N ALA A 135 -4.32 -4.63 0.12
CA ALA A 135 -4.30 -4.58 -1.34
C ALA A 135 -4.94 -5.84 -1.97
N ALA A 136 -4.68 -7.03 -1.43
CA ALA A 136 -5.35 -8.25 -1.90
C ALA A 136 -6.86 -8.24 -1.60
N LEU A 137 -7.25 -7.75 -0.42
CA LEU A 137 -8.67 -7.63 -0.04
C LEU A 137 -9.43 -6.59 -0.85
N SER A 138 -8.74 -5.61 -1.43
CA SER A 138 -9.37 -4.61 -2.31
C SER A 138 -9.83 -5.18 -3.65
N GLY A 139 -9.39 -6.38 -4.02
CA GLY A 139 -9.64 -6.96 -5.35
C GLY A 139 -8.71 -6.42 -6.45
N ALA A 140 -7.76 -5.54 -6.13
CA ALA A 140 -6.80 -4.99 -7.09
C ALA A 140 -5.75 -6.01 -7.57
N GLY A 141 -5.65 -7.17 -6.90
CA GLY A 141 -4.70 -8.23 -7.22
C GLY A 141 -4.66 -9.30 -6.13
N TRP A 142 -3.54 -10.01 -6.04
CA TRP A 142 -3.35 -11.13 -5.12
C TRP A 142 -1.92 -11.20 -4.58
N ILE A 143 -1.70 -11.96 -3.52
CA ILE A 143 -0.36 -12.25 -2.99
C ILE A 143 0.15 -13.53 -3.65
N GLY A 144 1.27 -13.44 -4.37
CA GLY A 144 1.91 -14.57 -5.03
C GLY A 144 2.75 -15.44 -4.10
N LYS A 145 3.31 -16.54 -4.63
CA LYS A 145 4.20 -17.47 -3.89
C LYS A 145 5.45 -16.78 -3.33
N SER A 146 5.93 -15.71 -3.97
CA SER A 146 7.06 -14.90 -3.51
C SER A 146 6.72 -13.99 -2.33
N GLY A 147 5.46 -13.91 -1.91
CA GLY A 147 4.99 -12.96 -0.89
C GLY A 147 4.79 -11.53 -1.40
N TYR A 148 5.03 -11.27 -2.69
CA TYR A 148 4.72 -9.98 -3.30
C TYR A 148 3.24 -9.88 -3.66
N PHE A 149 2.72 -8.66 -3.61
CA PHE A 149 1.42 -8.33 -4.19
C PHE A 149 1.56 -8.24 -5.72
N LEU A 150 0.66 -8.88 -6.45
CA LEU A 150 0.60 -8.87 -7.91
C LEU A 150 -0.72 -8.29 -8.38
N SER A 151 -0.66 -7.47 -9.42
CA SER A 151 -1.85 -6.94 -10.11
C SER A 151 -1.74 -7.16 -11.61
N GLN A 152 -2.85 -7.32 -12.29
CA GLN A 152 -2.88 -7.35 -13.76
C GLN A 152 -2.46 -6.01 -14.36
N ALA A 153 -2.73 -4.90 -13.66
CA ALA A 153 -2.45 -3.55 -14.14
C ALA A 153 -0.95 -3.18 -14.14
N PHE A 154 -0.16 -3.70 -13.18
CA PHE A 154 1.25 -3.29 -13.00
C PHE A 154 2.19 -4.43 -12.58
N GLY A 155 1.76 -5.67 -12.60
CA GLY A 155 2.54 -6.82 -12.13
C GLY A 155 2.90 -6.68 -10.65
N VAL A 156 4.20 -6.81 -10.34
CA VAL A 156 4.77 -6.65 -8.98
C VAL A 156 5.38 -5.26 -8.74
N HIS A 157 5.38 -4.40 -9.76
CA HIS A 157 6.15 -3.17 -9.76
C HIS A 157 5.29 -1.95 -9.38
N ALA A 158 4.75 -1.95 -8.17
CA ALA A 158 4.11 -0.76 -7.61
C ALA A 158 4.42 -0.62 -6.12
N PHE A 159 4.59 0.62 -5.68
CA PHE A 159 4.56 0.98 -4.26
C PHE A 159 3.12 1.08 -3.79
N ILE A 160 2.88 0.78 -2.52
CA ILE A 160 1.55 0.79 -1.91
C ILE A 160 1.51 1.83 -0.81
N GLY A 161 0.58 2.78 -0.94
CA GLY A 161 0.20 3.69 0.13
C GLY A 161 -1.18 3.34 0.67
N VAL A 162 -1.46 3.64 1.93
CA VAL A 162 -2.76 3.36 2.56
C VAL A 162 -3.25 4.59 3.30
N LEU A 163 -4.49 4.97 3.04
CA LEU A 163 -5.20 6.03 3.75
C LEU A 163 -6.50 5.46 4.35
N PRO A 164 -6.63 5.30 5.68
CA PRO A 164 -7.84 4.83 6.33
C PRO A 164 -8.80 5.98 6.69
N PRO A 165 -9.83 6.29 5.87
CA PRO A 165 -10.83 7.31 6.16
C PRO A 165 -12.06 6.73 6.89
N PRO A 166 -12.93 7.59 7.49
CA PRO A 166 -14.19 7.19 8.11
C PRO A 166 -15.32 6.99 7.07
N LEU A 167 -15.01 6.43 5.91
CA LEU A 167 -15.93 6.20 4.80
C LEU A 167 -16.17 4.71 4.62
N GLU A 168 -17.44 4.33 4.44
CA GLU A 168 -17.78 2.98 4.01
C GLU A 168 -17.39 2.79 2.55
N ALA A 169 -16.68 1.72 2.26
CA ALA A 169 -16.37 1.32 0.90
C ALA A 169 -16.27 -0.20 0.81
N GLN A 170 -16.76 -0.73 -0.30
CA GLN A 170 -16.62 -2.13 -0.64
C GLN A 170 -15.41 -2.33 -1.55
N ALA A 171 -14.84 -3.51 -1.52
CA ALA A 171 -13.80 -3.92 -2.45
C ALA A 171 -14.31 -3.82 -3.90
N ALA A 172 -13.50 -3.26 -4.76
CA ALA A 172 -13.76 -3.20 -6.19
C ALA A 172 -12.44 -3.41 -6.93
N PRO A 173 -12.42 -4.24 -8.00
CA PRO A 173 -11.22 -4.42 -8.78
C PRO A 173 -10.77 -3.10 -9.41
N LEU A 174 -9.49 -3.02 -9.76
CA LEU A 174 -8.98 -1.91 -10.56
C LEU A 174 -9.72 -1.89 -11.91
N PRO A 175 -9.99 -0.71 -12.46
CA PRO A 175 -10.51 -0.61 -13.82
C PRO A 175 -9.52 -1.25 -14.80
N PRO A 176 -10.02 -1.82 -15.90
CA PRO A 176 -9.20 -2.44 -16.92
C PRO A 176 -8.27 -1.46 -17.62
#